data_a2ff7796331023d4727878c2d489bd18
#
_entry.id   a2ff7796331023d4727878c2d489bd18
#
_cell.length_a   1.000
_cell.length_b   1.000
_cell.length_c   1.000
_cell.angle_alpha   90.00
_cell.angle_beta   90.00
_cell.angle_gamma   90.00
#
_symmetry.space_group_name_H-M   'P 1'
#
loop_
_entity.id
_entity.type
_entity.pdbx_description
1 polymer ?
#
loop_
_entity_poly.entity_id
_entity_poly.type
_entity_poly.pdbx_seq_one_letter_code
_entity_poly.pdbx_strand_id
1 'polypeptide(L)'
;MKRITIKQYLLACFVLPMILAGCNDADYQVIDNAIYLNEASENGSAKVTVDPENVTTTTLTVRVGQPVTENVTAVLTVDPSILKEYNEANETSYEVLPEQYFTYDKEIKIAAGDVSAIPSEFRVKPYSNENGELYAIPVSLTEIQGPVSTIGLSSKFIILLDKPLIQSVPFMNTTNAVKPAKDELWGVTTNEWSLEAWV
;
A
#
# COMPACT_ATOMS: atom_id res chain seq x y z
N MET A 1 65.94 -14.13 15.41
CA MET A 1 65.06 -14.85 14.42
C MET A 1 64.36 -15.99 15.14
N LYS A 2 63.04 -15.91 15.34
CA LYS A 2 62.27 -17.01 15.96
C LYS A 2 62.10 -18.13 14.93
N ARG A 3 62.61 -19.31 15.25
CA ARG A 3 62.40 -20.52 14.41
C ARG A 3 60.92 -20.91 14.51
N ILE A 4 60.19 -20.80 13.40
CA ILE A 4 58.80 -21.28 13.28
C ILE A 4 58.89 -22.80 13.28
N THR A 5 58.17 -23.45 14.17
CA THR A 5 58.17 -24.91 14.32
C THR A 5 57.30 -25.56 13.28
N ILE A 6 57.64 -26.78 12.82
CA ILE A 6 56.91 -27.56 11.84
C ILE A 6 55.42 -27.70 12.17
N LYS A 7 55.07 -27.71 13.47
CA LYS A 7 53.65 -27.69 13.94
C LYS A 7 52.91 -26.44 13.52
N GLN A 8 53.56 -25.27 13.42
CA GLN A 8 52.91 -24.02 12.99
C GLN A 8 52.64 -24.01 11.48
N TYR A 9 53.49 -24.59 10.68
CA TYR A 9 53.25 -24.79 9.24
C TYR A 9 52.15 -25.78 8.98
N LEU A 10 52.09 -26.88 9.74
CA LEU A 10 50.99 -27.87 9.63
C LEU A 10 49.63 -27.28 9.99
N LEU A 11 49.57 -26.43 11.02
CA LEU A 11 48.33 -25.73 11.41
C LEU A 11 47.89 -24.72 10.33
N ALA A 12 48.85 -23.95 9.78
CA ALA A 12 48.54 -22.96 8.72
C ALA A 12 48.08 -23.63 7.41
N CYS A 13 48.67 -24.79 7.03
CA CYS A 13 48.23 -25.56 5.86
C CYS A 13 46.83 -26.20 6.02
N PHE A 14 46.37 -26.43 7.24
CA PHE A 14 45.02 -26.99 7.49
C PHE A 14 43.96 -25.92 7.60
N VAL A 15 44.28 -24.72 8.04
CA VAL A 15 43.32 -23.59 8.19
C VAL A 15 43.15 -22.84 6.87
N LEU A 16 44.17 -22.72 6.04
CA LEU A 16 44.11 -21.98 4.77
C LEU A 16 43.11 -22.53 3.76
N PRO A 17 42.95 -23.85 3.53
CA PRO A 17 41.94 -24.37 2.62
C PRO A 17 40.47 -24.23 3.15
N MET A 18 40.29 -24.11 4.49
CA MET A 18 38.95 -23.89 5.03
C MET A 18 38.40 -22.48 4.74
N ILE A 19 39.27 -21.51 4.53
CA ILE A 19 38.85 -20.11 4.24
C ILE A 19 38.50 -19.96 2.75
N LEU A 20 39.02 -20.84 1.89
CA LEU A 20 38.73 -20.84 0.44
C LEU A 20 37.53 -21.70 0.06
N ALA A 21 36.97 -22.48 0.98
CA ALA A 21 35.73 -23.25 0.79
C ALA A 21 34.47 -22.45 1.17
N GLY A 22 34.52 -21.13 1.08
CA GLY A 22 33.34 -20.30 1.05
C GLY A 22 32.60 -20.61 -0.25
N CYS A 23 31.71 -21.60 -0.18
CA CYS A 23 30.81 -21.92 -1.27
C CYS A 23 30.02 -20.69 -1.66
N ASN A 24 30.31 -20.18 -2.82
CA ASN A 24 29.44 -19.26 -3.51
C ASN A 24 28.60 -20.10 -4.50
N ASP A 25 27.90 -21.10 -3.97
CA ASP A 25 26.76 -21.72 -4.68
C ASP A 25 25.52 -20.82 -4.49
N ALA A 26 25.66 -19.56 -4.83
CA ALA A 26 24.51 -18.79 -5.24
C ALA A 26 24.13 -19.36 -6.61
N ASP A 27 23.26 -20.37 -6.61
CA ASP A 27 22.45 -20.68 -7.78
C ASP A 27 21.69 -19.38 -8.10
N TYR A 28 22.27 -18.58 -8.99
CA TYR A 28 21.54 -17.53 -9.69
C TYR A 28 20.55 -18.24 -10.63
N GLN A 29 19.49 -18.80 -10.05
CA GLN A 29 18.32 -19.12 -10.84
C GLN A 29 17.94 -17.81 -11.53
N VAL A 30 17.86 -17.86 -12.83
CA VAL A 30 17.30 -16.77 -13.62
C VAL A 30 15.95 -16.50 -12.98
N ILE A 31 15.83 -15.36 -12.27
CA ILE A 31 14.55 -14.98 -11.66
C ILE A 31 13.61 -14.83 -12.83
N ASP A 32 12.61 -15.70 -12.91
CA ASP A 32 11.60 -15.65 -13.94
C ASP A 32 11.06 -14.21 -14.00
N ASN A 33 10.94 -13.67 -15.20
CA ASN A 33 10.45 -12.31 -15.37
C ASN A 33 9.04 -12.23 -14.77
N ALA A 34 8.90 -11.57 -13.64
CA ALA A 34 7.65 -11.53 -12.89
C ALA A 34 6.88 -10.24 -13.16
N ILE A 35 5.56 -10.38 -13.32
CA ILE A 35 4.62 -9.27 -13.38
C ILE A 35 4.12 -8.92 -11.98
N TYR A 36 4.04 -7.63 -11.67
CA TYR A 36 3.65 -7.13 -10.35
C TYR A 36 3.04 -5.72 -10.42
N LEU A 37 2.32 -5.34 -9.37
CA LEU A 37 1.90 -3.96 -9.11
C LEU A 37 3.06 -3.20 -8.47
N ASN A 38 3.49 -2.11 -9.08
CA ASN A 38 4.63 -1.32 -8.59
C ASN A 38 4.39 -0.79 -7.18
N GLU A 39 3.18 -0.36 -6.89
CA GLU A 39 2.75 0.16 -5.59
C GLU A 39 2.76 -0.93 -4.50
N ALA A 40 2.58 -2.20 -4.88
CA ALA A 40 2.63 -3.34 -3.97
C ALA A 40 4.07 -3.81 -3.66
N SER A 41 5.10 -3.22 -4.28
CA SER A 41 6.50 -3.61 -4.05
C SER A 41 7.01 -3.22 -2.65
N GLU A 42 6.46 -2.16 -2.07
CA GLU A 42 6.84 -1.67 -0.75
C GLU A 42 5.80 -2.03 0.31
N ASN A 43 4.52 -1.81 0.01
CA ASN A 43 3.41 -2.06 0.92
C ASN A 43 2.22 -2.64 0.15
N GLY A 44 1.50 -3.58 0.76
CA GLY A 44 0.29 -4.17 0.17
C GLY A 44 -0.93 -3.24 0.15
N SER A 45 -0.83 -2.04 0.74
CA SER A 45 -1.92 -1.05 0.76
C SER A 45 -1.41 0.37 0.85
N ALA A 46 -2.21 1.33 0.37
CA ALA A 46 -1.97 2.75 0.60
C ALA A 46 -3.29 3.49 0.85
N LYS A 47 -3.22 4.56 1.66
CA LYS A 47 -4.35 5.46 1.91
C LYS A 47 -4.44 6.54 0.84
N VAL A 48 -5.65 6.76 0.37
CA VAL A 48 -6.00 7.83 -0.58
C VAL A 48 -7.10 8.66 0.06
N THR A 49 -6.83 9.96 0.26
CA THR A 49 -7.83 10.89 0.79
C THR A 49 -8.82 11.26 -0.32
N VAL A 50 -10.09 10.95 -0.11
CA VAL A 50 -11.16 11.21 -1.08
C VAL A 50 -11.72 12.62 -0.86
N ASP A 51 -11.74 13.39 -1.93
CA ASP A 51 -12.39 14.71 -1.93
C ASP A 51 -13.91 14.54 -1.77
N PRO A 52 -14.56 15.26 -0.83
CA PRO A 52 -15.99 15.13 -0.58
C PRO A 52 -16.87 15.70 -1.70
N GLU A 53 -16.34 16.58 -2.55
CA GLU A 53 -17.09 17.29 -3.59
C GLU A 53 -16.65 16.92 -5.01
N ASN A 54 -15.39 16.53 -5.19
CA ASN A 54 -14.80 16.28 -6.52
C ASN A 54 -14.35 14.82 -6.69
N VAL A 55 -14.19 14.41 -7.94
CA VAL A 55 -13.62 13.10 -8.27
C VAL A 55 -12.17 13.05 -7.83
N THR A 56 -11.82 12.07 -7.03
CA THR A 56 -10.43 11.78 -6.64
C THR A 56 -9.84 10.76 -7.58
N THR A 57 -8.63 11.00 -8.04
CA THR A 57 -7.93 10.10 -8.95
C THR A 57 -6.66 9.55 -8.28
N THR A 58 -6.45 8.24 -8.42
CA THR A 58 -5.20 7.56 -8.07
C THR A 58 -4.83 6.58 -9.17
N THR A 59 -3.58 6.16 -9.24
CA THR A 59 -3.08 5.28 -10.31
C THR A 59 -2.42 4.03 -9.73
N LEU A 60 -2.56 2.91 -10.44
CA LEU A 60 -1.77 1.70 -10.23
C LEU A 60 -0.99 1.37 -11.49
N THR A 61 0.28 1.05 -11.30
CA THR A 61 1.21 0.76 -12.40
C THR A 61 1.61 -0.70 -12.38
N VAL A 62 1.32 -1.42 -13.45
CA VAL A 62 1.76 -2.81 -13.63
C VAL A 62 3.12 -2.82 -14.30
N ARG A 63 4.06 -3.56 -13.73
CA ARG A 63 5.44 -3.68 -14.22
C ARG A 63 5.89 -5.12 -14.30
N VAL A 64 6.97 -5.32 -15.03
CA VAL A 64 7.73 -6.57 -15.09
C VAL A 64 9.20 -6.30 -14.72
N GLY A 65 9.88 -7.33 -14.26
CA GLY A 65 11.27 -7.21 -13.79
C GLY A 65 12.28 -6.92 -14.91
N GLN A 66 12.00 -7.36 -16.13
CA GLN A 66 12.86 -7.21 -17.31
C GLN A 66 11.99 -6.93 -18.55
N PRO A 67 12.54 -6.31 -19.60
CA PRO A 67 11.82 -6.10 -20.86
C PRO A 67 11.23 -7.41 -21.40
N VAL A 68 9.93 -7.37 -21.74
CA VAL A 68 9.27 -8.57 -22.27
C VAL A 68 9.63 -8.80 -23.73
N THR A 69 9.79 -10.05 -24.14
CA THR A 69 10.09 -10.43 -25.52
C THR A 69 8.85 -10.41 -26.43
N GLU A 70 7.67 -10.60 -25.82
CA GLU A 70 6.36 -10.60 -26.47
C GLU A 70 5.39 -9.76 -25.67
N ASN A 71 4.27 -9.37 -26.26
CA ASN A 71 3.24 -8.61 -25.55
C ASN A 71 2.71 -9.42 -24.36
N VAL A 72 2.58 -8.74 -23.21
CA VAL A 72 1.95 -9.27 -22.01
C VAL A 72 0.62 -8.58 -21.79
N THR A 73 -0.40 -9.35 -21.45
CA THR A 73 -1.71 -8.81 -21.06
C THR A 73 -2.08 -9.33 -19.68
N ALA A 74 -2.82 -8.52 -18.93
CA ALA A 74 -3.37 -8.89 -17.63
C ALA A 74 -4.68 -8.13 -17.42
N VAL A 75 -5.46 -8.56 -16.44
CA VAL A 75 -6.69 -7.88 -16.02
C VAL A 75 -6.57 -7.47 -14.56
N LEU A 76 -6.88 -6.22 -14.26
CA LEU A 76 -7.10 -5.75 -12.90
C LEU A 76 -8.51 -6.11 -12.47
N THR A 77 -8.64 -6.83 -11.36
CA THR A 77 -9.93 -7.30 -10.83
C THR A 77 -10.09 -6.86 -9.38
N VAL A 78 -11.26 -6.39 -9.01
CA VAL A 78 -11.60 -6.14 -7.60
C VAL A 78 -11.85 -7.48 -6.92
N ASP A 79 -11.06 -7.77 -5.88
CA ASP A 79 -11.09 -9.04 -5.15
C ASP A 79 -11.40 -8.83 -3.66
N PRO A 80 -12.66 -9.02 -3.23
CA PRO A 80 -13.04 -8.84 -1.83
C PRO A 80 -12.32 -9.76 -0.84
N SER A 81 -11.78 -10.90 -1.30
CA SER A 81 -11.09 -11.84 -0.42
C SER A 81 -9.82 -11.25 0.19
N ILE A 82 -9.12 -10.41 -0.59
CA ILE A 82 -7.90 -9.70 -0.13
C ILE A 82 -8.24 -8.75 1.02
N LEU A 83 -9.37 -8.07 0.93
CA LEU A 83 -9.81 -7.13 1.95
C LEU A 83 -10.18 -7.83 3.26
N LYS A 84 -10.77 -9.02 3.16
CA LYS A 84 -11.06 -9.85 4.33
C LYS A 84 -9.79 -10.25 5.07
N GLU A 85 -8.78 -10.76 4.35
CA GLU A 85 -7.46 -11.10 4.92
C GLU A 85 -6.80 -9.88 5.59
N TYR A 86 -6.88 -8.72 4.94
CA TYR A 86 -6.35 -7.46 5.46
C TYR A 86 -7.05 -7.03 6.77
N ASN A 87 -8.38 -7.07 6.80
CA ASN A 87 -9.16 -6.70 7.98
C ASN A 87 -8.85 -7.59 9.18
N GLU A 88 -8.74 -8.92 8.96
CA GLU A 88 -8.39 -9.87 10.00
C GLU A 88 -6.98 -9.61 10.56
N ALA A 89 -6.01 -9.31 9.69
CA ALA A 89 -4.63 -9.07 10.09
C ALA A 89 -4.40 -7.72 10.80
N ASN A 90 -5.22 -6.71 10.50
CA ASN A 90 -5.05 -5.34 11.00
C ASN A 90 -6.14 -4.91 12.00
N GLU A 91 -7.05 -5.82 12.38
CA GLU A 91 -8.19 -5.55 13.27
C GLU A 91 -9.05 -4.36 12.79
N THR A 92 -9.29 -4.30 11.47
CA THR A 92 -10.06 -3.25 10.80
C THR A 92 -11.37 -3.80 10.23
N SER A 93 -12.25 -2.89 9.78
CA SER A 93 -13.58 -3.23 9.23
C SER A 93 -13.85 -2.50 7.92
N TYR A 94 -12.88 -2.47 7.01
CA TYR A 94 -13.10 -1.91 5.68
C TYR A 94 -14.10 -2.74 4.90
N GLU A 95 -14.95 -2.05 4.14
CA GLU A 95 -15.87 -2.64 3.16
C GLU A 95 -15.40 -2.29 1.74
N VAL A 96 -15.78 -3.11 0.76
CA VAL A 96 -15.49 -2.79 -0.64
C VAL A 96 -16.39 -1.62 -1.06
N LEU A 97 -15.77 -0.58 -1.63
CA LEU A 97 -16.54 0.54 -2.18
C LEU A 97 -17.49 0.04 -3.27
N PRO A 98 -18.80 0.37 -3.23
CA PRO A 98 -19.75 -0.05 -4.28
C PRO A 98 -19.32 0.45 -5.67
N GLU A 99 -19.44 -0.40 -6.70
CA GLU A 99 -18.93 -0.17 -8.06
C GLU A 99 -19.45 1.13 -8.71
N GLN A 100 -20.61 1.62 -8.32
CA GLN A 100 -21.16 2.87 -8.83
C GLN A 100 -20.34 4.12 -8.47
N TYR A 101 -19.50 4.03 -7.44
CA TYR A 101 -18.69 5.15 -6.95
C TYR A 101 -17.28 5.20 -7.51
N PHE A 102 -16.84 4.20 -8.29
CA PHE A 102 -15.52 4.26 -8.91
C PHE A 102 -15.51 3.65 -10.30
N THR A 103 -14.50 4.05 -11.07
CA THR A 103 -14.20 3.48 -12.39
C THR A 103 -12.69 3.33 -12.53
N TYR A 104 -12.23 2.35 -13.30
CA TYR A 104 -10.82 2.13 -13.58
C TYR A 104 -10.63 1.38 -14.90
N ASP A 105 -9.42 1.46 -15.45
CA ASP A 105 -9.04 0.72 -16.64
C ASP A 105 -8.64 -0.70 -16.24
N LYS A 106 -9.45 -1.68 -16.68
CA LYS A 106 -9.27 -3.09 -16.31
C LYS A 106 -8.19 -3.79 -17.10
N GLU A 107 -8.07 -3.49 -18.37
CA GLU A 107 -7.14 -4.15 -19.27
C GLU A 107 -5.74 -3.54 -19.17
N ILE A 108 -4.76 -4.40 -18.89
CA ILE A 108 -3.35 -4.04 -18.81
C ILE A 108 -2.62 -4.65 -20.01
N LYS A 109 -1.80 -3.83 -20.67
CA LYS A 109 -0.97 -4.27 -21.79
C LYS A 109 0.45 -3.73 -21.65
N ILE A 110 1.44 -4.62 -21.73
CA ILE A 110 2.85 -4.29 -21.77
C ILE A 110 3.35 -4.73 -23.16
N ALA A 111 3.84 -3.80 -23.95
CA ALA A 111 4.31 -4.11 -25.30
C ALA A 111 5.68 -4.81 -25.26
N ALA A 112 5.98 -5.59 -26.28
CA ALA A 112 7.29 -6.20 -26.44
C ALA A 112 8.40 -5.14 -26.43
N GLY A 113 9.42 -5.34 -25.61
CA GLY A 113 10.52 -4.41 -25.36
C GLY A 113 10.31 -3.50 -24.15
N ASP A 114 9.09 -3.40 -23.62
CA ASP A 114 8.77 -2.57 -22.47
C ASP A 114 8.88 -3.33 -21.13
N VAL A 115 8.97 -2.56 -20.03
CA VAL A 115 8.99 -3.04 -18.65
C VAL A 115 7.77 -2.58 -17.83
N SER A 116 6.88 -1.79 -18.43
CA SER A 116 5.76 -1.17 -17.72
C SER A 116 4.56 -1.00 -18.64
N ALA A 117 3.38 -1.20 -18.10
CA ALA A 117 2.14 -0.78 -18.74
C ALA A 117 1.89 0.72 -18.55
N ILE A 118 0.94 1.26 -19.31
CA ILE A 118 0.33 2.56 -19.02
C ILE A 118 -0.39 2.43 -17.67
N PRO A 119 -0.18 3.38 -16.72
CA PRO A 119 -0.85 3.32 -15.42
C PRO A 119 -2.37 3.26 -15.56
N SER A 120 -3.00 2.35 -14.83
CA SER A 120 -4.46 2.29 -14.70
C SER A 120 -4.93 3.38 -13.76
N GLU A 121 -5.83 4.22 -14.21
CA GLU A 121 -6.38 5.34 -13.45
C GLU A 121 -7.66 4.92 -12.74
N PHE A 122 -7.64 4.99 -11.41
CA PHE A 122 -8.81 4.78 -10.55
C PHE A 122 -9.44 6.13 -10.24
N ARG A 123 -10.67 6.34 -10.64
CA ARG A 123 -11.46 7.55 -10.41
C ARG A 123 -12.56 7.25 -9.41
N VAL A 124 -12.45 7.83 -8.22
CA VAL A 124 -13.41 7.67 -7.13
C VAL A 124 -14.30 8.90 -7.06
N LYS A 125 -15.61 8.70 -7.23
CA LYS A 125 -16.61 9.76 -7.08
C LYS A 125 -16.86 10.07 -5.61
N PRO A 126 -17.31 11.27 -5.26
CA PRO A 126 -17.80 11.57 -3.93
C PRO A 126 -18.88 10.57 -3.49
N TYR A 127 -18.80 10.11 -2.25
CA TYR A 127 -19.78 9.22 -1.63
C TYR A 127 -20.05 9.64 -0.18
N SER A 128 -21.19 9.23 0.36
CA SER A 128 -21.52 9.44 1.78
C SER A 128 -21.12 8.20 2.60
N ASN A 129 -20.65 8.42 3.83
CA ASN A 129 -20.40 7.41 4.85
C ASN A 129 -20.99 7.87 6.20
N GLU A 130 -22.29 8.11 6.21
CA GLU A 130 -23.02 8.72 7.33
C GLU A 130 -22.90 7.91 8.64
N ASN A 131 -22.70 6.60 8.54
CA ASN A 131 -22.55 5.72 9.69
C ASN A 131 -21.08 5.44 10.06
N GLY A 132 -20.13 6.11 9.41
CA GLY A 132 -18.69 5.94 9.68
C GLY A 132 -18.07 4.70 9.02
N GLU A 133 -18.68 4.18 7.95
CA GLU A 133 -18.14 3.06 7.19
C GLU A 133 -16.76 3.43 6.61
N LEU A 134 -15.83 2.50 6.68
CA LEU A 134 -14.53 2.59 6.05
C LEU A 134 -14.55 1.82 4.74
N TYR A 135 -14.19 2.46 3.64
CA TYR A 135 -14.19 1.83 2.32
C TYR A 135 -12.78 1.61 1.78
N ALA A 136 -12.64 0.56 0.97
CA ALA A 136 -11.40 0.26 0.25
C ALA A 136 -11.71 -0.34 -1.13
N ILE A 137 -10.73 -0.29 -2.03
CA ILE A 137 -10.78 -0.98 -3.32
C ILE A 137 -9.64 -2.00 -3.34
N PRO A 138 -9.91 -3.28 -3.03
CA PRO A 138 -8.92 -4.35 -3.12
C PRO A 138 -8.78 -4.78 -4.58
N VAL A 139 -7.55 -4.80 -5.09
CA VAL A 139 -7.25 -5.08 -6.50
C VAL A 139 -6.27 -6.23 -6.61
N SER A 140 -6.49 -7.12 -7.58
CA SER A 140 -5.55 -8.19 -7.95
C SER A 140 -5.32 -8.23 -9.46
N LEU A 141 -4.13 -8.71 -9.85
CA LEU A 141 -3.81 -9.06 -11.23
C LEU A 141 -4.31 -10.46 -11.51
N THR A 142 -5.15 -10.61 -12.55
CA THR A 142 -5.72 -11.86 -13.02
C THR A 142 -5.53 -12.02 -14.52
N GLU A 143 -5.88 -13.18 -15.07
CA GLU A 143 -5.89 -13.47 -16.51
C GLU A 143 -4.58 -13.10 -17.21
N ILE A 144 -3.45 -13.37 -16.56
CA ILE A 144 -2.13 -13.02 -17.07
C ILE A 144 -1.76 -13.92 -18.24
N GLN A 145 -1.38 -13.30 -19.36
CA GLN A 145 -0.94 -13.97 -20.57
C GLN A 145 0.40 -13.39 -21.04
N GLY A 146 1.32 -14.27 -21.42
CA GLY A 146 2.66 -13.88 -21.88
C GLY A 146 3.78 -14.60 -21.11
N PRO A 147 5.03 -14.37 -21.47
CA PRO A 147 6.20 -15.04 -20.89
C PRO A 147 6.60 -14.42 -19.53
N VAL A 148 5.69 -14.41 -18.57
CA VAL A 148 5.89 -13.83 -17.24
C VAL A 148 5.31 -14.74 -16.15
N SER A 149 5.91 -14.70 -14.96
CA SER A 149 5.40 -15.36 -13.76
C SER A 149 4.71 -14.33 -12.83
N THR A 150 3.96 -14.81 -11.84
CA THR A 150 3.33 -13.97 -10.81
C THR A 150 4.05 -14.08 -9.48
N ILE A 151 4.22 -12.96 -8.80
CA ILE A 151 4.65 -12.94 -7.39
C ILE A 151 3.39 -12.70 -6.55
N GLY A 152 2.98 -13.70 -5.77
CA GLY A 152 1.69 -13.73 -5.06
C GLY A 152 1.38 -12.48 -4.24
N LEU A 153 2.33 -11.94 -3.47
CA LEU A 153 2.11 -10.74 -2.65
C LEU A 153 2.09 -9.45 -3.49
N SER A 154 2.96 -9.34 -4.48
CA SER A 154 3.05 -8.13 -5.31
C SER A 154 2.04 -8.08 -6.46
N SER A 155 1.19 -9.11 -6.60
CA SER A 155 0.06 -9.11 -7.53
C SER A 155 -1.24 -8.56 -6.94
N LYS A 156 -1.24 -8.17 -5.65
CA LYS A 156 -2.40 -7.71 -4.89
C LYS A 156 -2.10 -6.35 -4.28
N PHE A 157 -3.09 -5.46 -4.25
CA PHE A 157 -2.97 -4.15 -3.63
C PHE A 157 -4.32 -3.64 -3.11
N ILE A 158 -4.31 -2.89 -2.01
CA ILE A 158 -5.53 -2.33 -1.44
C ILE A 158 -5.43 -0.81 -1.42
N ILE A 159 -6.33 -0.13 -2.11
CA ILE A 159 -6.52 1.31 -2.03
C ILE A 159 -7.47 1.57 -0.85
N LEU A 160 -6.93 2.02 0.27
CA LEU A 160 -7.70 2.40 1.46
C LEU A 160 -8.21 3.83 1.27
N LEU A 161 -9.53 4.01 1.34
CA LEU A 161 -10.15 5.31 1.12
C LEU A 161 -10.35 6.00 2.46
N ASP A 162 -9.75 7.18 2.59
CA ASP A 162 -9.86 8.01 3.78
C ASP A 162 -10.59 9.32 3.42
N LYS A 163 -11.39 9.82 4.33
CA LYS A 163 -12.04 11.11 4.15
C LYS A 163 -11.30 12.17 4.95
N PRO A 164 -11.17 13.39 4.42
CA PRO A 164 -10.61 14.46 5.19
C PRO A 164 -11.49 14.69 6.41
N LEU A 165 -10.86 14.90 7.57
CA LEU A 165 -11.56 15.28 8.78
C LEU A 165 -12.04 16.74 8.61
N ILE A 166 -13.26 16.90 8.09
CA ILE A 166 -13.89 18.21 7.99
C ILE A 166 -14.50 18.53 9.35
N GLN A 167 -13.79 19.30 10.14
CA GLN A 167 -14.33 19.87 11.37
C GLN A 167 -14.87 21.26 11.07
N SER A 168 -16.18 21.44 11.27
CA SER A 168 -16.76 22.78 11.31
C SER A 168 -16.32 23.44 12.60
N VAL A 169 -15.36 24.35 12.51
CA VAL A 169 -14.96 25.15 13.65
C VAL A 169 -15.99 26.31 13.78
N PRO A 170 -16.74 26.40 14.87
CA PRO A 170 -17.65 27.49 15.05
C PRO A 170 -16.86 28.82 15.12
N PHE A 171 -17.17 29.74 14.20
CA PHE A 171 -16.62 31.09 14.26
C PHE A 171 -17.28 31.83 15.41
N MET A 172 -16.53 32.07 16.47
CA MET A 172 -17.03 32.81 17.64
C MET A 172 -16.62 34.26 17.58
N ASN A 173 -17.58 35.13 17.73
CA ASN A 173 -17.39 36.56 17.86
C ASN A 173 -18.34 37.12 18.96
N THR A 174 -18.37 38.40 19.15
CA THR A 174 -19.24 39.04 20.15
C THR A 174 -20.75 38.81 19.94
N THR A 175 -21.16 38.48 18.70
CA THR A 175 -22.55 38.16 18.33
C THR A 175 -22.84 36.66 18.35
N ASN A 176 -21.84 35.81 18.09
CA ASN A 176 -21.96 34.36 17.99
C ASN A 176 -21.30 33.63 19.17
N ALA A 177 -21.19 34.24 20.32
CA ALA A 177 -20.62 33.59 21.50
C ALA A 177 -21.43 32.34 21.87
N VAL A 178 -20.74 31.26 22.18
CA VAL A 178 -21.38 30.07 22.75
C VAL A 178 -21.91 30.46 24.14
N LYS A 179 -23.23 30.35 24.32
CA LYS A 179 -23.89 30.65 25.58
C LYS A 179 -24.67 29.44 26.05
N PRO A 180 -24.79 29.20 27.35
CA PRO A 180 -25.71 28.18 27.85
C PRO A 180 -27.16 28.52 27.42
N ALA A 181 -27.95 27.45 27.16
CA ALA A 181 -29.34 27.62 26.68
C ALA A 181 -30.28 28.33 27.67
N LYS A 182 -29.89 28.45 28.92
CA LYS A 182 -30.52 29.18 29.98
C LYS A 182 -29.47 29.96 30.75
N ASP A 183 -29.87 30.94 31.55
CA ASP A 183 -28.98 31.70 32.45
C ASP A 183 -28.37 30.87 33.58
N GLU A 184 -28.16 29.61 33.33
CA GLU A 184 -27.53 28.63 34.23
C GLU A 184 -26.05 28.54 33.91
N LEU A 185 -25.24 28.34 34.95
CA LEU A 185 -23.82 28.04 34.81
C LEU A 185 -23.64 26.79 33.96
N TRP A 186 -22.56 26.72 33.19
CA TRP A 186 -22.19 25.60 32.29
C TRP A 186 -22.07 24.26 33.02
N GLY A 187 -22.78 23.92 34.01
CA GLY A 187 -22.79 22.61 34.65
C GLY A 187 -21.42 22.00 35.00
N VAL A 188 -20.37 22.80 35.00
CA VAL A 188 -19.00 22.38 35.30
C VAL A 188 -18.89 22.15 36.78
N THR A 189 -18.86 20.88 37.18
CA THR A 189 -18.78 20.47 38.60
C THR A 189 -17.38 20.09 39.04
N THR A 190 -16.39 20.24 38.17
CA THR A 190 -14.97 19.90 38.43
C THR A 190 -14.21 21.17 38.83
N ASN A 191 -13.24 21.03 39.73
CA ASN A 191 -12.36 22.12 40.15
C ASN A 191 -11.20 22.38 39.19
N GLU A 192 -11.04 21.52 38.17
CA GLU A 192 -9.98 21.63 37.17
C GLU A 192 -10.61 21.52 35.78
N TRP A 193 -10.36 22.51 34.94
CA TRP A 193 -10.77 22.55 33.55
C TRP A 193 -9.79 23.38 32.72
N SER A 194 -9.64 23.03 31.47
CA SER A 194 -8.88 23.81 30.49
C SER A 194 -9.77 24.16 29.30
N LEU A 195 -9.61 25.34 28.76
CA LEU A 195 -10.20 25.79 27.51
C LEU A 195 -9.05 26.10 26.53
N GLU A 196 -8.99 25.39 25.44
CA GLU A 196 -8.02 25.66 24.38
C GLU A 196 -8.73 26.27 23.18
N ALA A 197 -8.21 27.36 22.66
CA ALA A 197 -8.68 27.99 21.44
C ALA A 197 -7.47 28.34 20.57
N TRP A 198 -7.55 27.99 19.30
CA TRP A 198 -6.59 28.42 18.28
C TRP A 198 -7.13 29.64 17.57
N VAL A 199 -6.36 30.73 17.58
CA VAL A 199 -6.72 32.02 17.00
C VAL A 199 -5.84 32.29 15.78
#